data_a0891f98d296659679ee31f60ef3c3e0
#
_entry.id   a0891f98d296659679ee31f60ef3c3e0
#
_cell.length_a   1.000
_cell.length_b   1.000
_cell.length_c   1.000
_cell.angle_alpha   90.00
_cell.angle_beta   90.00
_cell.angle_gamma   90.00
#
_symmetry.space_group_name_H-M   'P 1'
#
loop_
_entity.id
_entity.type
_entity.pdbx_description
1 polymer ?
#
loop_
_entity_poly.entity_id
_entity_poly.type
_entity_poly.pdbx_seq_one_letter_code
_entity_poly.pdbx_strand_id
1 'polypeptide(L)'
;RDRSVSRGLGDVYKRQIEGKPDDLVINTHVCRGNYHSTYAFEGGYDPIAPYLFANEDVDAFYLEFDTPRAGGFEPLRYVAPGKKVVLGLVTTKAAELEDEDAIVERIHEAAKYVPLENLYLSPQCGFASCEIGNKLTEDEQWAKIALVKRIAERVWK
;
A
#
# COMPACT_ATOMS: atom_id res chain seq x y z
N ARG A 1 0.84 31.48 11.95
CA ARG A 1 1.08 30.40 12.94
C ARG A 1 0.29 29.18 12.49
N ASP A 2 0.72 28.57 11.44
CA ASP A 2 0.15 27.31 11.02
C ASP A 2 0.92 26.17 11.67
N ARG A 3 0.46 25.73 12.80
CA ARG A 3 0.87 24.47 13.38
C ARG A 3 -0.09 23.43 12.83
N SER A 4 0.23 22.89 11.68
CA SER A 4 -0.55 21.79 11.15
C SER A 4 -0.55 20.66 12.17
N VAL A 5 -1.74 20.18 12.54
CA VAL A 5 -1.97 19.02 13.40
C VAL A 5 -1.20 17.80 12.90
N SER A 6 -0.92 17.73 11.59
CA SER A 6 -0.14 16.66 10.97
C SER A 6 1.33 16.60 11.42
N ARG A 7 1.96 17.73 11.77
CA ARG A 7 3.33 17.71 12.32
C ARG A 7 3.37 17.09 13.73
N GLY A 8 2.38 17.41 14.56
CA GLY A 8 2.26 16.80 15.89
C GLY A 8 2.05 15.28 15.83
N LEU A 9 1.24 14.81 14.88
CA LEU A 9 1.03 13.36 14.68
C LEU A 9 2.31 12.67 14.21
N GLY A 10 3.04 13.23 13.25
CA GLY A 10 4.33 12.69 12.81
C GLY A 10 5.35 12.58 13.93
N ASP A 11 5.43 13.56 14.81
CA ASP A 11 6.32 13.51 15.98
C ASP A 11 5.87 12.45 17.00
N VAL A 12 4.57 12.22 17.17
CA VAL A 12 4.03 11.15 18.03
C VAL A 12 4.43 9.78 17.50
N TYR A 13 4.25 9.51 16.21
CA TYR A 13 4.63 8.22 15.61
C TYR A 13 6.13 7.97 15.71
N LYS A 14 6.98 8.96 15.46
CA LYS A 14 8.42 8.84 15.63
C LYS A 14 8.80 8.44 17.05
N ARG A 15 8.19 9.04 18.05
CA ARG A 15 8.42 8.70 19.46
C ARG A 15 7.92 7.31 19.83
N GLN A 16 6.84 6.83 19.22
CA GLN A 16 6.29 5.50 19.49
C GLN A 16 7.22 4.38 19.03
N ILE A 17 8.03 4.62 17.99
CA ILE A 17 8.97 3.64 17.44
C ILE A 17 10.42 3.89 17.89
N GLU A 18 10.67 4.99 18.60
CA GLU A 18 11.98 5.30 19.17
C GLU A 18 12.39 4.24 20.19
N GLY A 19 13.58 3.67 20.01
CA GLY A 19 14.08 2.62 20.88
C GLY A 19 13.45 1.23 20.65
N LYS A 20 12.79 1.01 19.49
CA LYS A 20 12.32 -0.34 19.14
C LYS A 20 13.47 -1.34 19.11
N PRO A 21 13.25 -2.62 19.46
CA PRO A 21 14.23 -3.68 19.25
C PRO A 21 14.65 -3.76 17.77
N ASP A 22 15.92 -4.09 17.50
CA ASP A 22 16.45 -4.14 16.13
C ASP A 22 15.79 -5.21 15.26
N ASP A 23 15.25 -6.26 15.87
CA ASP A 23 14.54 -7.37 15.21
C ASP A 23 13.02 -7.12 15.04
N LEU A 24 12.50 -5.99 15.55
CA LEU A 24 11.09 -5.64 15.39
C LEU A 24 10.83 -4.97 14.05
N VAL A 25 10.08 -5.65 13.19
CA VAL A 25 9.61 -5.10 11.90
C VAL A 25 8.38 -4.23 12.10
N ILE A 26 8.46 -2.98 11.71
CA ILE A 26 7.36 -2.02 11.76
C ILE A 26 6.97 -1.62 10.33
N ASN A 27 5.69 -1.76 10.03
CA ASN A 27 5.12 -1.38 8.73
C ASN A 27 4.06 -0.29 8.91
N THR A 28 3.92 0.58 7.91
CA THR A 28 2.84 1.57 7.86
C THR A 28 1.91 1.29 6.68
N HIS A 29 0.61 1.53 6.87
CA HIS A 29 -0.38 1.49 5.79
C HIS A 29 -0.99 2.86 5.58
N VAL A 30 -0.97 3.35 4.35
CA VAL A 30 -1.58 4.62 3.97
C VAL A 30 -2.91 4.34 3.28
N CYS A 31 -3.97 4.29 4.09
CA CYS A 31 -5.32 3.95 3.66
C CYS A 31 -6.07 5.16 3.10
N ARG A 32 -6.88 4.95 2.06
CA ARG A 32 -7.84 5.94 1.53
C ARG A 32 -9.29 5.67 1.92
N GLY A 33 -9.49 4.78 2.87
CA GLY A 33 -10.81 4.37 3.35
C GLY A 33 -11.24 3.02 2.77
N ASN A 34 -11.83 2.20 3.63
CA ASN A 34 -12.29 0.86 3.29
C ASN A 34 -13.54 0.51 4.10
N TYR A 35 -14.66 1.19 3.82
CA TYR A 35 -15.92 0.99 4.51
C TYR A 35 -16.95 0.41 3.55
N HIS A 36 -17.37 -0.82 3.78
CA HIS A 36 -18.37 -1.53 2.97
C HIS A 36 -18.16 -1.37 1.45
N SER A 37 -16.94 -1.71 0.97
CA SER A 37 -16.50 -1.59 -0.42
C SER A 37 -16.45 -0.15 -0.96
N THR A 38 -16.35 0.86 -0.10
CA THR A 38 -16.19 2.26 -0.49
C THR A 38 -14.86 2.82 -0.01
N TYR A 39 -14.48 3.97 -0.56
CA TYR A 39 -13.33 4.76 -0.12
C TYR A 39 -13.79 6.17 0.30
N ALA A 40 -12.96 6.86 1.08
CA ALA A 40 -13.23 8.22 1.57
C ALA A 40 -12.40 9.29 0.85
N PHE A 41 -11.24 8.92 0.31
CA PHE A 41 -10.28 9.85 -0.28
C PHE A 41 -9.75 9.34 -1.62
N GLU A 42 -9.40 10.28 -2.49
CA GLU A 42 -8.70 10.07 -3.76
C GLU A 42 -7.48 10.96 -3.85
N GLY A 43 -6.60 10.66 -4.81
CA GLY A 43 -5.38 11.41 -5.10
C GLY A 43 -4.12 10.56 -4.95
N GLY A 44 -3.08 10.95 -5.68
CA GLY A 44 -1.76 10.35 -5.63
C GLY A 44 -1.03 10.65 -4.31
N TYR A 45 0.10 10.00 -4.12
CA TYR A 45 0.95 10.21 -2.95
C TYR A 45 1.88 11.41 -3.09
N ASP A 46 1.89 12.12 -4.24
CA ASP A 46 2.83 13.22 -4.54
C ASP A 46 2.93 14.27 -3.44
N PRO A 47 1.83 14.76 -2.84
CA PRO A 47 1.92 15.80 -1.82
C PRO A 47 2.60 15.37 -0.52
N ILE A 48 2.54 14.06 -0.19
CA ILE A 48 3.02 13.52 1.09
C ILE A 48 4.33 12.73 0.95
N ALA A 49 4.62 12.20 -0.23
CA ALA A 49 5.76 11.32 -0.47
C ALA A 49 7.12 11.89 -0.02
N PRO A 50 7.45 13.17 -0.30
CA PRO A 50 8.73 13.75 0.15
C PRO A 50 8.89 13.76 1.68
N TYR A 51 7.78 13.77 2.40
CA TYR A 51 7.79 13.80 3.86
C TYR A 51 7.65 12.41 4.47
N LEU A 52 6.72 11.61 3.94
CA LEU A 52 6.40 10.29 4.48
C LEU A 52 7.46 9.26 4.08
N PHE A 53 7.68 9.06 2.78
CA PHE A 53 8.53 7.98 2.29
C PHE A 53 10.02 8.21 2.54
N ALA A 54 10.45 9.48 2.62
CA ALA A 54 11.84 9.82 2.89
C ALA A 54 12.21 9.80 4.38
N ASN A 55 11.24 10.04 5.29
CA ASN A 55 11.57 10.34 6.68
C ASN A 55 10.92 9.40 7.71
N GLU A 56 9.93 8.60 7.35
CA GLU A 56 9.31 7.68 8.29
C GLU A 56 10.22 6.47 8.55
N ASP A 57 10.50 6.20 9.82
CA ASP A 57 11.39 5.11 10.23
C ASP A 57 10.63 3.79 10.38
N VAL A 58 10.13 3.29 9.25
CA VAL A 58 9.44 2.01 9.12
C VAL A 58 10.19 1.09 8.16
N ASP A 59 9.94 -0.20 8.23
CA ASP A 59 10.59 -1.21 7.38
C ASP A 59 9.88 -1.34 6.03
N ALA A 60 8.54 -1.18 6.02
CA ALA A 60 7.76 -1.27 4.79
C ALA A 60 6.57 -0.30 4.76
N PHE A 61 6.25 0.16 3.55
CA PHE A 61 5.04 0.92 3.22
C PHE A 61 4.03 0.04 2.49
N TYR A 62 2.82 -0.07 3.02
CA TYR A 62 1.67 -0.70 2.36
C TYR A 62 0.84 0.39 1.70
N LEU A 63 0.86 0.45 0.37
CA LEU A 63 0.32 1.56 -0.41
C LEU A 63 -0.78 1.09 -1.36
N GLU A 64 -1.87 1.85 -1.44
CA GLU A 64 -2.98 1.57 -2.34
C GLU A 64 -2.70 2.12 -3.74
N PHE A 65 -2.70 1.23 -4.74
CA PHE A 65 -2.54 1.55 -6.16
C PHE A 65 -3.53 0.77 -7.04
N ASP A 66 -4.67 0.36 -6.50
CA ASP A 66 -5.63 -0.53 -7.15
C ASP A 66 -6.35 0.10 -8.37
N THR A 67 -6.52 1.42 -8.37
CA THR A 67 -7.26 2.13 -9.43
C THR A 67 -6.58 3.46 -9.78
N PRO A 68 -6.94 4.07 -10.93
CA PRO A 68 -6.40 5.39 -11.33
C PRO A 68 -6.57 6.50 -10.29
N ARG A 69 -7.53 6.40 -9.38
CA ARG A 69 -7.72 7.34 -8.26
C ARG A 69 -6.49 7.47 -7.35
N ALA A 70 -5.62 6.46 -7.36
CA ALA A 70 -4.41 6.43 -6.55
C ALA A 70 -3.22 7.17 -7.16
N GLY A 71 -3.32 7.63 -8.41
CA GLY A 71 -2.19 8.22 -9.14
C GLY A 71 -1.20 7.18 -9.66
N GLY A 72 -0.06 7.65 -10.13
CA GLY A 72 1.05 6.83 -10.63
C GLY A 72 2.06 6.44 -9.56
N PHE A 73 3.17 5.82 -10.00
CA PHE A 73 4.23 5.33 -9.12
C PHE A 73 5.38 6.32 -8.91
N GLU A 74 5.37 7.49 -9.57
CA GLU A 74 6.42 8.51 -9.45
C GLU A 74 6.74 8.92 -8.00
N PRO A 75 5.77 8.96 -7.07
CA PRO A 75 6.06 9.24 -5.67
C PRO A 75 7.02 8.26 -5.00
N LEU A 76 7.11 7.02 -5.52
CA LEU A 76 8.01 5.99 -4.97
C LEU A 76 9.50 6.37 -5.07
N ARG A 77 9.87 7.35 -5.93
CA ARG A 77 11.24 7.90 -5.99
C ARG A 77 11.74 8.47 -4.67
N TYR A 78 10.83 8.79 -3.75
CA TYR A 78 11.16 9.29 -2.41
C TYR A 78 11.35 8.20 -1.37
N VAL A 79 11.09 6.94 -1.70
CA VAL A 79 11.31 5.81 -0.78
C VAL A 79 12.80 5.68 -0.50
N ALA A 80 13.17 5.72 0.77
CA ALA A 80 14.56 5.60 1.18
C ALA A 80 15.12 4.21 0.81
N PRO A 81 16.40 4.12 0.42
CA PRO A 81 17.04 2.85 0.07
C PRO A 81 16.90 1.78 1.16
N GLY A 82 16.61 0.55 0.76
CA GLY A 82 16.45 -0.60 1.65
C GLY A 82 15.06 -0.77 2.25
N LYS A 83 14.17 0.23 2.15
CA LYS A 83 12.78 0.09 2.58
C LYS A 83 11.97 -0.72 1.56
N LYS A 84 11.00 -1.45 2.06
CA LYS A 84 10.10 -2.29 1.25
C LYS A 84 8.83 -1.53 0.90
N VAL A 85 8.26 -1.84 -0.26
CA VAL A 85 6.97 -1.30 -0.70
C VAL A 85 6.05 -2.46 -1.07
N VAL A 86 4.91 -2.53 -0.42
CA VAL A 86 3.85 -3.50 -0.72
C VAL A 86 2.81 -2.79 -1.58
N LEU A 87 2.78 -3.17 -2.85
CA LEU A 87 1.90 -2.61 -3.87
C LEU A 87 0.50 -3.21 -3.75
N GLY A 88 -0.44 -2.45 -3.26
CA GLY A 88 -1.85 -2.80 -3.18
C GLY A 88 -2.53 -2.61 -4.53
N LEU A 89 -2.31 -3.54 -5.46
CA LEU A 89 -2.78 -3.45 -6.86
C LEU A 89 -4.12 -4.13 -7.10
N VAL A 90 -4.53 -5.04 -6.22
CA VAL A 90 -5.78 -5.79 -6.35
C VAL A 90 -6.85 -5.14 -5.49
N THR A 91 -7.94 -4.64 -6.10
CA THR A 91 -9.00 -3.99 -5.34
C THR A 91 -9.79 -4.97 -4.48
N THR A 92 -10.16 -4.52 -3.28
CA THR A 92 -11.10 -5.23 -2.41
C THR A 92 -12.51 -4.64 -2.45
N LYS A 93 -12.78 -3.75 -3.40
CA LYS A 93 -14.04 -3.00 -3.51
C LYS A 93 -14.98 -3.54 -4.59
N ALA A 94 -14.48 -4.40 -5.47
CA ALA A 94 -15.21 -5.01 -6.56
C ALA A 94 -14.79 -6.48 -6.71
N ALA A 95 -15.73 -7.33 -7.10
CA ALA A 95 -15.54 -8.78 -7.19
C ALA A 95 -14.73 -9.21 -8.41
N GLU A 96 -14.77 -8.39 -9.47
CA GLU A 96 -14.10 -8.67 -10.75
C GLU A 96 -12.60 -8.86 -10.50
N LEU A 97 -12.04 -9.93 -11.06
CA LEU A 97 -10.61 -10.18 -11.02
C LEU A 97 -9.89 -9.27 -12.01
N GLU A 98 -8.79 -8.71 -11.57
CA GLU A 98 -7.87 -7.94 -12.41
C GLU A 98 -7.17 -8.85 -13.42
N ASP A 99 -6.79 -8.29 -14.56
CA ASP A 99 -5.96 -8.95 -15.56
C ASP A 99 -4.53 -9.15 -15.00
N GLU A 100 -4.05 -10.40 -15.04
CA GLU A 100 -2.75 -10.78 -14.49
C GLU A 100 -1.58 -10.09 -15.20
N ASP A 101 -1.65 -9.96 -16.53
CA ASP A 101 -0.60 -9.32 -17.32
C ASP A 101 -0.53 -7.82 -17.00
N ALA A 102 -1.67 -7.17 -16.89
CA ALA A 102 -1.74 -5.76 -16.50
C ALA A 102 -1.15 -5.50 -15.10
N ILE A 103 -1.39 -6.39 -14.14
CA ILE A 103 -0.79 -6.25 -12.80
C ILE A 103 0.72 -6.46 -12.86
N VAL A 104 1.20 -7.44 -13.62
CA VAL A 104 2.64 -7.69 -13.80
C VAL A 104 3.33 -6.47 -14.44
N GLU A 105 2.74 -5.88 -15.47
CA GLU A 105 3.25 -4.66 -16.10
C GLU A 105 3.34 -3.50 -15.09
N ARG A 106 2.34 -3.32 -14.26
CA ARG A 106 2.34 -2.30 -13.20
C ARG A 106 3.40 -2.54 -12.13
N ILE A 107 3.68 -3.79 -11.77
CA ILE A 107 4.79 -4.12 -10.86
C ILE A 107 6.13 -3.70 -11.50
N HIS A 108 6.33 -4.00 -12.79
CA HIS A 108 7.54 -3.59 -13.51
C HIS A 108 7.63 -2.07 -13.71
N GLU A 109 6.50 -1.37 -13.80
CA GLU A 109 6.49 0.08 -13.79
C GLU A 109 6.96 0.65 -12.44
N ALA A 110 6.47 0.12 -11.33
CA ALA A 110 6.92 0.49 -9.99
C ALA A 110 8.41 0.17 -9.76
N ALA A 111 8.90 -0.91 -10.38
CA ALA A 111 10.31 -1.32 -10.31
C ALA A 111 11.30 -0.32 -10.95
N LYS A 112 10.81 0.68 -11.69
CA LYS A 112 11.63 1.81 -12.15
C LYS A 112 12.05 2.75 -11.02
N TYR A 113 11.37 2.71 -9.89
CA TYR A 113 11.57 3.60 -8.74
C TYR A 113 12.11 2.88 -7.50
N VAL A 114 11.70 1.63 -7.28
CA VAL A 114 12.12 0.81 -6.14
C VAL A 114 12.58 -0.55 -6.69
N PRO A 115 13.77 -1.07 -6.30
CA PRO A 115 14.24 -2.37 -6.78
C PRO A 115 13.22 -3.49 -6.58
N LEU A 116 13.10 -4.40 -7.56
CA LEU A 116 12.07 -5.44 -7.57
C LEU A 116 12.13 -6.35 -6.33
N GLU A 117 13.32 -6.59 -5.79
CA GLU A 117 13.53 -7.35 -4.55
C GLU A 117 12.96 -6.67 -3.30
N ASN A 118 12.67 -5.37 -3.38
CA ASN A 118 12.03 -4.58 -2.34
C ASN A 118 10.54 -4.33 -2.60
N LEU A 119 10.01 -4.84 -3.71
CA LEU A 119 8.58 -4.75 -4.05
C LEU A 119 7.84 -6.04 -3.67
N TYR A 120 6.62 -5.87 -3.20
CA TYR A 120 5.71 -6.95 -2.84
C TYR A 120 4.31 -6.63 -3.38
N LEU A 121 3.46 -7.65 -3.51
CA LEU A 121 2.09 -7.50 -3.98
C LEU A 121 1.10 -7.81 -2.85
N SER A 122 0.04 -7.02 -2.76
CA SER A 122 -1.10 -7.28 -1.87
C SER A 122 -2.42 -6.79 -2.48
N PRO A 123 -3.57 -7.17 -1.90
CA PRO A 123 -4.78 -6.39 -2.04
C PRO A 123 -4.54 -4.95 -1.56
N GLN A 124 -5.35 -4.02 -2.08
CA GLN A 124 -5.17 -2.58 -1.77
C GLN A 124 -5.37 -2.27 -0.28
N CYS A 125 -6.26 -3.00 0.39
CA CYS A 125 -6.52 -2.93 1.83
C CYS A 125 -7.03 -4.30 2.31
N GLY A 126 -7.54 -4.41 3.55
CA GLY A 126 -8.30 -5.56 3.99
C GLY A 126 -9.67 -5.69 3.30
N PHE A 127 -10.31 -6.85 3.43
CA PHE A 127 -11.65 -7.08 2.85
C PHE A 127 -12.77 -6.56 3.75
N ALA A 128 -12.55 -6.41 5.05
CA ALA A 128 -13.50 -5.80 5.98
C ALA A 128 -12.78 -4.94 7.00
N SER A 129 -13.23 -3.71 7.19
CA SER A 129 -12.65 -2.76 8.16
C SER A 129 -13.45 -2.67 9.46
N CYS A 130 -14.68 -3.20 9.47
CA CYS A 130 -15.59 -3.20 10.61
C CYS A 130 -16.65 -4.30 10.45
N GLU A 131 -17.55 -4.42 11.44
CA GLU A 131 -18.57 -5.46 11.51
C GLU A 131 -19.58 -5.46 10.35
N ILE A 132 -19.76 -4.33 9.66
CA ILE A 132 -20.61 -4.27 8.46
C ILE A 132 -20.03 -5.07 7.28
N GLY A 133 -18.72 -5.38 7.33
CA GLY A 133 -18.05 -6.21 6.36
C GLY A 133 -17.81 -5.53 5.01
N ASN A 134 -17.81 -6.36 3.96
CA ASN A 134 -17.56 -5.99 2.58
C ASN A 134 -18.72 -6.48 1.70
N LYS A 135 -18.86 -5.96 0.48
CA LYS A 135 -19.86 -6.45 -0.49
C LYS A 135 -19.41 -7.73 -1.19
N LEU A 136 -18.12 -8.04 -1.17
CA LEU A 136 -17.59 -9.27 -1.74
C LEU A 136 -18.00 -10.45 -0.85
N THR A 137 -18.31 -11.57 -1.49
CA THR A 137 -18.50 -12.86 -0.85
C THR A 137 -17.15 -13.44 -0.41
N GLU A 138 -17.19 -14.46 0.45
CA GLU A 138 -15.99 -15.18 0.87
C GLU A 138 -15.26 -15.85 -0.32
N ASP A 139 -16.01 -16.44 -1.25
CA ASP A 139 -15.42 -17.06 -2.46
C ASP A 139 -14.72 -16.03 -3.35
N GLU A 140 -15.30 -14.84 -3.53
CA GLU A 140 -14.68 -13.74 -4.27
C GLU A 140 -13.42 -13.23 -3.57
N GLN A 141 -13.42 -13.14 -2.24
CA GLN A 141 -12.23 -12.82 -1.47
C GLN A 141 -11.12 -13.85 -1.71
N TRP A 142 -11.43 -15.14 -1.62
CA TRP A 142 -10.46 -16.21 -1.87
C TRP A 142 -9.95 -16.22 -3.30
N ALA A 143 -10.80 -15.91 -4.28
CA ALA A 143 -10.40 -15.74 -5.68
C ALA A 143 -9.37 -14.61 -5.85
N LYS A 144 -9.56 -13.45 -5.19
CA LYS A 144 -8.62 -12.33 -5.16
C LYS A 144 -7.28 -12.72 -4.51
N ILE A 145 -7.30 -13.42 -3.39
CA ILE A 145 -6.07 -13.90 -2.73
C ILE A 145 -5.32 -14.91 -3.62
N ALA A 146 -6.05 -15.80 -4.30
CA ALA A 146 -5.45 -16.74 -5.24
C ALA A 146 -4.81 -16.02 -6.44
N LEU A 147 -5.43 -14.94 -6.95
CA LEU A 147 -4.87 -14.07 -7.98
C LEU A 147 -3.54 -13.45 -7.53
N VAL A 148 -3.51 -12.84 -6.34
CA VAL A 148 -2.28 -12.26 -5.76
C VAL A 148 -1.17 -13.31 -5.68
N LYS A 149 -1.49 -14.52 -5.23
CA LYS A 149 -0.51 -15.62 -5.13
C LYS A 149 0.06 -16.00 -6.50
N ARG A 150 -0.79 -16.21 -7.51
CA ARG A 150 -0.34 -16.58 -8.88
C ARG A 150 0.58 -15.51 -9.46
N ILE A 151 0.20 -14.25 -9.35
CA ILE A 151 1.02 -13.13 -9.84
C ILE A 151 2.36 -13.07 -9.09
N ALA A 152 2.34 -13.20 -7.77
CA ALA A 152 3.56 -13.19 -6.97
C ALA A 152 4.51 -14.34 -7.38
N GLU A 153 3.99 -15.54 -7.62
CA GLU A 153 4.76 -16.68 -8.12
C GLU A 153 5.33 -16.46 -9.51
N ARG A 154 4.68 -15.67 -10.34
CA ARG A 154 5.12 -15.35 -11.68
C ARG A 154 6.23 -14.28 -11.70
N VAL A 155 6.19 -13.33 -10.78
CA VAL A 155 7.12 -12.19 -10.76
C VAL A 155 8.39 -12.46 -9.95
N TRP A 156 8.28 -13.18 -8.81
CA TRP A 156 9.39 -13.34 -7.85
C TRP A 156 9.93 -14.78 -7.74
N LYS A 157 9.53 -15.70 -8.62
CA LYS A 157 10.14 -17.02 -8.81
C LYS A 157 10.86 -17.06 -10.14
#